data_560833b6237549d1202b81196a1e5486
#
_entry.id   560833b6237549d1202b81196a1e5486
#
_cell.length_a   1.000
_cell.length_b   1.000
_cell.length_c   1.000
_cell.angle_alpha   90.00
_cell.angle_beta   90.00
_cell.angle_gamma   90.00
#
_symmetry.space_group_name_H-M   'P 1'
#
loop_
_entity.id
_entity.type
_entity.pdbx_description
1 polymer ?
#
loop_
_entity_poly.entity_id
_entity_poly.type
_entity_poly.pdbx_seq_one_letter_code
_entity_poly.pdbx_strand_id
1 'polypeptide(L)'
;ELNAAKQSIANDYKALNKQFPDIKKKLIKKTPDGDFTYQDAVRVYLWDKHGHDISGLSPTDQQNLVDLVTSDSELQAYAETLNTISKQDKYVAPTDSWEAGDIRTDLDDATGRVGRGEFFAEFLENTDVIFSQENLNKIEAAYGADVVSAIKDMLYRIKTGQNRPSGQNALVNKFLNYLNGSVAATMFFNIRSAVLQQMSLVNF
;
A
#
# COMPACT_ATOMS: atom_id res chain seq x y z
N GLU A 1 -8.41 -11.13 -0.13
CA GLU A 1 -7.03 -11.14 -0.66
C GLU A 1 -6.08 -10.28 0.17
N LEU A 2 -6.30 -8.96 0.37
CA LEU A 2 -5.44 -8.11 1.20
C LEU A 2 -5.21 -8.69 2.61
N ASN A 3 -6.26 -9.20 3.26
CA ASN A 3 -6.15 -9.84 4.57
C ASN A 3 -5.33 -11.15 4.49
N ALA A 4 -5.44 -11.90 3.40
CA ALA A 4 -4.64 -13.11 3.18
C ALA A 4 -3.15 -12.77 2.97
N ALA A 5 -2.84 -11.71 2.20
CA ALA A 5 -1.48 -11.23 2.01
C ALA A 5 -0.85 -10.74 3.33
N LYS A 6 -1.58 -9.95 4.11
CA LYS A 6 -1.15 -9.51 5.45
C LYS A 6 -0.89 -10.69 6.38
N GLN A 7 -1.79 -11.68 6.38
CA GLN A 7 -1.64 -12.87 7.18
C GLN A 7 -0.44 -13.71 6.75
N SER A 8 -0.17 -13.82 5.44
CA SER A 8 1.00 -14.52 4.91
C SER A 8 2.29 -13.87 5.39
N ILE A 9 2.45 -12.55 5.19
CA ILE A 9 3.66 -11.83 5.62
C ILE A 9 3.83 -11.88 7.15
N ALA A 10 2.75 -11.74 7.91
CA ALA A 10 2.80 -11.88 9.37
C ALA A 10 3.24 -13.28 9.82
N ASN A 11 2.81 -14.33 9.13
CA ASN A 11 3.24 -15.71 9.40
C ASN A 11 4.70 -15.92 9.02
N ASP A 12 5.15 -15.41 7.88
CA ASP A 12 6.53 -15.49 7.42
C ASP A 12 7.47 -14.75 8.39
N TYR A 13 7.08 -13.55 8.83
CA TYR A 13 7.82 -12.79 9.84
C TYR A 13 7.88 -13.51 11.21
N LYS A 14 6.78 -14.15 11.61
CA LYS A 14 6.75 -14.98 12.82
C LYS A 14 7.66 -16.21 12.70
N ALA A 15 7.73 -16.83 11.52
CA ALA A 15 8.62 -17.95 11.24
C ALA A 15 10.08 -17.50 11.27
N LEU A 16 10.42 -16.36 10.67
CA LEU A 16 11.76 -15.76 10.73
C LEU A 16 12.20 -15.53 12.18
N ASN A 17 11.34 -14.92 12.99
CA ASN A 17 11.66 -14.69 14.41
C ASN A 17 11.81 -15.96 15.24
N LYS A 18 11.26 -17.10 14.80
CA LYS A 18 11.49 -18.41 15.41
C LYS A 18 12.81 -19.03 14.96
N GLN A 19 13.21 -18.78 13.72
CA GLN A 19 14.47 -19.25 13.15
C GLN A 19 15.67 -18.52 13.80
N PHE A 20 15.49 -17.23 14.15
CA PHE A 20 16.52 -16.38 14.74
C PHE A 20 16.12 -15.85 16.14
N PRO A 21 16.00 -16.71 17.15
CA PRO A 21 15.45 -16.31 18.45
C PRO A 21 16.33 -15.32 19.22
N ASP A 22 17.64 -15.39 19.04
CA ASP A 22 18.59 -14.50 19.71
C ASP A 22 18.67 -13.13 19.01
N ILE A 23 18.57 -13.11 17.68
CA ILE A 23 18.43 -11.86 16.92
C ILE A 23 17.14 -11.15 17.30
N LYS A 24 16.01 -11.87 17.41
CA LYS A 24 14.75 -11.28 17.88
C LYS A 24 14.90 -10.55 19.22
N LYS A 25 15.65 -11.12 20.16
CA LYS A 25 15.93 -10.48 21.47
C LYS A 25 16.90 -9.30 21.32
N LYS A 26 17.81 -9.38 20.34
CA LYS A 26 18.80 -8.35 20.07
C LYS A 26 18.18 -7.11 19.43
N LEU A 27 17.19 -7.29 18.54
CA LEU A 27 16.54 -6.18 17.80
C LEU A 27 16.02 -5.05 18.68
N ILE A 28 15.49 -5.38 19.86
CA ILE A 28 14.94 -4.38 20.81
C ILE A 28 16.00 -3.69 21.67
N LYS A 29 17.25 -4.16 21.63
CA LYS A 29 18.34 -3.56 22.39
C LYS A 29 18.88 -2.33 21.67
N LYS A 30 19.41 -1.41 22.45
CA LYS A 30 20.15 -0.25 21.93
C LYS A 30 21.46 -0.69 21.29
N THR A 31 21.86 0.03 20.24
CA THR A 31 23.20 -0.04 19.66
C THR A 31 24.27 0.40 20.66
N PRO A 32 25.54 0.10 20.45
CA PRO A 32 26.61 0.52 21.35
C PRO A 32 26.65 2.04 21.61
N ASP A 33 26.27 2.84 20.61
CA ASP A 33 26.22 4.31 20.70
C ASP A 33 24.99 4.81 21.49
N GLY A 34 23.98 3.96 21.70
CA GLY A 34 22.84 4.21 22.56
C GLY A 34 21.68 4.99 21.92
N ASP A 35 21.85 5.55 20.72
CA ASP A 35 20.85 6.41 20.07
C ASP A 35 19.81 5.56 19.33
N PHE A 36 20.23 4.50 18.65
CA PHE A 36 19.37 3.63 17.83
C PHE A 36 19.18 2.26 18.47
N THR A 37 18.31 1.44 17.88
CA THR A 37 18.16 0.03 18.20
C THR A 37 18.79 -0.84 17.12
N TYR A 38 19.05 -2.11 17.40
CA TYR A 38 19.46 -3.06 16.37
C TYR A 38 18.39 -3.27 15.28
N GLN A 39 17.13 -3.05 15.62
CA GLN A 39 16.06 -3.05 14.65
C GLN A 39 16.18 -1.88 13.66
N ASP A 40 16.51 -0.69 14.16
CA ASP A 40 16.78 0.48 13.32
C ASP A 40 17.99 0.23 12.41
N ALA A 41 19.05 -0.40 12.94
CA ALA A 41 20.21 -0.76 12.14
C ALA A 41 19.85 -1.71 10.98
N VAL A 42 19.01 -2.73 11.22
CA VAL A 42 18.53 -3.64 10.16
C VAL A 42 17.73 -2.88 9.10
N ARG A 43 16.85 -1.98 9.50
CA ARG A 43 16.05 -1.16 8.57
C ARG A 43 16.94 -0.25 7.73
N VAL A 44 17.85 0.47 8.38
CA VAL A 44 18.81 1.36 7.71
C VAL A 44 19.70 0.58 6.73
N TYR A 45 20.20 -0.60 7.11
CA TYR A 45 20.96 -1.47 6.22
C TYR A 45 20.16 -1.85 4.95
N LEU A 46 18.89 -2.20 5.11
CA LEU A 46 18.03 -2.55 3.96
C LEU A 46 17.74 -1.34 3.07
N TRP A 47 17.51 -0.16 3.65
CA TRP A 47 17.30 1.06 2.89
C TRP A 47 18.56 1.49 2.13
N ASP A 48 19.71 1.47 2.79
CA ASP A 48 21.01 1.78 2.17
C ASP A 48 21.30 0.83 0.99
N LYS A 49 21.12 -0.47 1.21
CA LYS A 49 21.28 -1.50 0.17
C LYS A 49 20.44 -1.25 -1.08
N HIS A 50 19.26 -0.68 -0.92
CA HIS A 50 18.35 -0.36 -2.02
C HIS A 50 18.48 1.08 -2.53
N GLY A 51 19.43 1.85 -2.01
CA GLY A 51 19.74 3.21 -2.44
C GLY A 51 18.65 4.22 -2.06
N HIS A 52 17.96 3.99 -0.94
CA HIS A 52 17.00 4.95 -0.41
C HIS A 52 17.71 6.03 0.39
N ASP A 53 17.27 7.26 0.22
CA ASP A 53 17.66 8.39 1.08
C ASP A 53 16.85 8.34 2.39
N ILE A 54 17.52 8.53 3.53
CA ILE A 54 16.92 8.40 4.87
C ILE A 54 16.86 9.79 5.51
N SER A 55 15.67 10.37 5.55
CA SER A 55 15.44 11.71 6.09
C SER A 55 15.89 11.79 7.54
N GLY A 56 16.66 12.83 7.88
CA GLY A 56 17.09 13.12 9.26
C GLY A 56 18.25 12.26 9.78
N LEU A 57 18.72 11.25 9.04
CA LEU A 57 19.87 10.43 9.46
C LEU A 57 21.17 11.03 8.91
N SER A 58 22.18 11.19 9.76
CA SER A 58 23.49 11.65 9.31
C SER A 58 24.21 10.57 8.51
N PRO A 59 25.04 10.91 7.50
CA PRO A 59 25.81 9.92 6.74
C PRO A 59 26.72 9.05 7.63
N THR A 60 27.23 9.63 8.73
CA THR A 60 28.07 8.92 9.70
C THR A 60 27.26 7.87 10.46
N ASP A 61 26.08 8.24 10.95
CA ASP A 61 25.20 7.30 11.66
C ASP A 61 24.69 6.22 10.73
N GLN A 62 24.32 6.56 9.48
CA GLN A 62 23.94 5.60 8.48
C GLN A 62 25.05 4.57 8.27
N GLN A 63 26.29 4.99 8.05
CA GLN A 63 27.45 4.09 7.87
C GLN A 63 27.67 3.21 9.12
N ASN A 64 27.64 3.79 10.31
CA ASN A 64 27.80 3.05 11.56
C ASN A 64 26.75 1.95 11.72
N LEU A 65 25.50 2.24 11.39
CA LEU A 65 24.40 1.26 11.46
C LEU A 65 24.54 0.15 10.41
N VAL A 66 24.98 0.50 9.20
CA VAL A 66 25.27 -0.47 8.12
C VAL A 66 26.44 -1.38 8.54
N ASP A 67 27.54 -0.80 9.06
CA ASP A 67 28.70 -1.54 9.53
C ASP A 67 28.35 -2.48 10.69
N LEU A 68 27.45 -2.05 11.57
CA LEU A 68 26.97 -2.88 12.68
C LEU A 68 26.26 -4.15 12.18
N VAL A 69 25.46 -4.04 11.11
CA VAL A 69 24.77 -5.20 10.52
C VAL A 69 25.74 -6.07 9.73
N THR A 70 26.62 -5.48 8.93
CA THR A 70 27.56 -6.24 8.08
C THR A 70 28.64 -6.93 8.87
N SER A 71 29.00 -6.43 10.05
CA SER A 71 29.96 -7.08 10.96
C SER A 71 29.39 -8.28 11.73
N ASP A 72 28.06 -8.43 11.75
CA ASP A 72 27.37 -9.55 12.41
C ASP A 72 26.67 -10.41 11.35
N SER A 73 27.27 -11.55 11.03
CA SER A 73 26.78 -12.44 9.96
C SER A 73 25.36 -12.98 10.22
N GLU A 74 24.97 -13.17 11.48
CA GLU A 74 23.63 -13.64 11.83
C GLU A 74 22.59 -12.52 11.69
N LEU A 75 22.95 -11.31 12.09
CA LEU A 75 22.11 -10.12 11.90
C LEU A 75 21.93 -9.79 10.42
N GLN A 76 23.02 -9.92 9.64
CA GLN A 76 22.96 -9.72 8.19
C GLN A 76 22.06 -10.79 7.52
N ALA A 77 22.23 -12.08 7.87
CA ALA A 77 21.38 -13.14 7.35
C ALA A 77 19.90 -12.94 7.69
N TYR A 78 19.61 -12.43 8.89
CA TYR A 78 18.27 -12.03 9.29
C TYR A 78 17.73 -10.91 8.40
N ALA A 79 18.51 -9.84 8.15
CA ALA A 79 18.12 -8.72 7.32
C ALA A 79 17.84 -9.16 5.86
N GLU A 80 18.69 -10.02 5.29
CA GLU A 80 18.50 -10.55 3.94
C GLU A 80 17.22 -11.39 3.81
N THR A 81 16.95 -12.22 4.82
CA THR A 81 15.72 -13.01 4.85
C THR A 81 14.49 -12.11 5.00
N LEU A 82 14.58 -11.05 5.81
CA LEU A 82 13.52 -10.06 5.98
C LEU A 82 13.19 -9.36 4.66
N ASN A 83 14.22 -9.00 3.87
CA ASN A 83 14.03 -8.43 2.53
C ASN A 83 13.20 -9.37 1.63
N THR A 84 13.47 -10.67 1.69
CA THR A 84 12.73 -11.68 0.91
C THR A 84 11.27 -11.78 1.34
N ILE A 85 10.98 -11.65 2.64
CA ILE A 85 9.62 -11.68 3.18
C ILE A 85 8.78 -10.49 2.68
N SER A 86 9.39 -9.34 2.43
CA SER A 86 8.68 -8.16 1.93
C SER A 86 8.00 -8.40 0.58
N LYS A 87 8.40 -9.46 -0.15
CA LYS A 87 7.85 -9.88 -1.46
C LYS A 87 7.87 -8.76 -2.51
N GLN A 88 8.77 -7.81 -2.35
CA GLN A 88 9.02 -6.73 -3.30
C GLN A 88 10.44 -6.86 -3.86
N ASP A 89 10.67 -6.28 -5.04
CA ASP A 89 12.01 -6.20 -5.63
C ASP A 89 12.97 -5.40 -4.74
N LYS A 90 12.41 -4.47 -3.94
CA LYS A 90 13.15 -3.63 -3.01
C LYS A 90 12.43 -3.55 -1.68
N TYR A 91 13.20 -3.38 -0.60
CA TYR A 91 12.61 -3.06 0.71
C TYR A 91 11.81 -1.74 0.64
N VAL A 92 10.76 -1.63 1.45
CA VAL A 92 9.90 -0.43 1.47
C VAL A 92 10.71 0.84 1.73
N ALA A 93 10.44 1.91 0.99
CA ALA A 93 11.14 3.18 1.19
C ALA A 93 10.84 3.77 2.59
N PRO A 94 11.83 4.39 3.25
CA PRO A 94 11.62 5.05 4.54
C PRO A 94 10.63 6.21 4.40
N THR A 95 9.92 6.50 5.48
CA THR A 95 9.10 7.71 5.62
C THR A 95 9.91 8.80 6.35
N ASP A 96 9.47 10.05 6.30
CA ASP A 96 10.11 11.15 7.06
C ASP A 96 10.09 10.93 8.57
N SER A 97 9.19 10.10 9.06
CA SER A 97 9.07 9.72 10.49
C SER A 97 9.48 8.26 10.74
N TRP A 98 10.46 7.75 10.01
CA TRP A 98 10.89 6.35 10.07
C TRP A 98 11.32 5.90 11.47
N GLU A 99 11.85 6.80 12.30
CA GLU A 99 12.26 6.52 13.69
C GLU A 99 11.09 6.07 14.58
N ALA A 100 9.87 6.53 14.27
CA ALA A 100 8.67 6.15 15.00
C ALA A 100 8.11 4.77 14.60
N GLY A 101 8.64 4.18 13.52
CA GLY A 101 8.22 2.89 12.99
C GLY A 101 9.13 1.74 13.45
N ASP A 102 8.72 0.53 13.07
CA ASP A 102 9.46 -0.70 13.30
C ASP A 102 9.41 -1.62 12.06
N ILE A 103 10.15 -2.74 12.08
CA ILE A 103 10.14 -3.73 10.98
C ILE A 103 8.71 -4.17 10.64
N ARG A 104 7.84 -4.29 11.62
CA ARG A 104 6.46 -4.71 11.40
C ARG A 104 5.67 -3.65 10.65
N THR A 105 5.88 -2.38 11.00
CA THR A 105 5.30 -1.24 10.28
C THR A 105 5.74 -1.23 8.81
N ASP A 106 7.05 -1.46 8.57
CA ASP A 106 7.60 -1.53 7.22
C ASP A 106 6.98 -2.69 6.41
N LEU A 107 6.79 -3.86 7.01
CA LEU A 107 6.14 -5.00 6.38
C LEU A 107 4.64 -4.78 6.12
N ASP A 108 3.95 -4.11 7.02
CA ASP A 108 2.54 -3.72 6.85
C ASP A 108 2.39 -2.71 5.70
N ASP A 109 3.33 -1.78 5.57
CA ASP A 109 3.39 -0.82 4.47
C ASP A 109 3.72 -1.49 3.14
N ALA A 110 4.68 -2.42 3.13
CA ALA A 110 5.00 -3.24 1.97
C ALA A 110 3.76 -3.99 1.48
N THR A 111 3.05 -4.68 2.39
CA THR A 111 1.82 -5.41 2.08
C THR A 111 0.73 -4.48 1.53
N GLY A 112 0.59 -3.31 2.13
CA GLY A 112 -0.39 -2.33 1.68
C GLY A 112 -0.10 -1.77 0.28
N ARG A 113 1.16 -1.70 -0.15
CA ARG A 113 1.55 -1.27 -1.51
C ARG A 113 1.35 -2.38 -2.53
N VAL A 114 1.81 -3.59 -2.25
CA VAL A 114 1.62 -4.77 -3.13
C VAL A 114 0.14 -5.07 -3.29
N GLY A 115 -0.58 -5.21 -2.19
CA GLY A 115 -2.02 -5.48 -2.23
C GLY A 115 -2.81 -4.37 -2.92
N ARG A 116 -2.46 -3.10 -2.73
CA ARG A 116 -3.12 -1.98 -3.43
C ARG A 116 -2.80 -1.98 -4.94
N GLY A 117 -1.58 -2.32 -5.35
CA GLY A 117 -1.20 -2.40 -6.75
C GLY A 117 -1.96 -3.50 -7.49
N GLU A 118 -1.98 -4.70 -6.92
CA GLU A 118 -2.68 -5.86 -7.46
C GLU A 118 -4.20 -5.65 -7.47
N PHE A 119 -4.75 -5.19 -6.36
CA PHE A 119 -6.17 -4.80 -6.27
C PHE A 119 -6.54 -3.66 -7.20
N PHE A 120 -5.64 -2.69 -7.38
CA PHE A 120 -5.92 -1.56 -8.25
C PHE A 120 -5.96 -1.99 -9.72
N ALA A 121 -5.08 -2.90 -10.14
CA ALA A 121 -5.11 -3.47 -11.49
C ALA A 121 -6.40 -4.27 -11.73
N GLU A 122 -6.75 -5.20 -10.83
CA GLU A 122 -8.00 -5.96 -10.89
C GLU A 122 -9.24 -5.03 -10.83
N PHE A 123 -9.18 -4.01 -9.98
CA PHE A 123 -10.22 -3.00 -9.87
C PHE A 123 -10.41 -2.23 -11.19
N LEU A 124 -9.32 -1.81 -11.84
CA LEU A 124 -9.40 -1.11 -13.13
C LEU A 124 -9.99 -2.02 -14.21
N GLU A 125 -9.56 -3.27 -14.29
CA GLU A 125 -10.09 -4.25 -15.23
C GLU A 125 -11.60 -4.49 -15.01
N ASN A 126 -12.01 -4.69 -13.76
CA ASN A 126 -13.42 -4.82 -13.42
C ASN A 126 -14.23 -3.56 -13.72
N THR A 127 -13.67 -2.37 -13.50
CA THR A 127 -14.37 -1.11 -13.85
C THR A 127 -14.52 -0.92 -15.35
N ASP A 128 -13.55 -1.34 -16.14
CA ASP A 128 -13.64 -1.25 -17.62
C ASP A 128 -14.71 -2.22 -18.18
N VAL A 129 -14.90 -3.38 -17.55
CA VAL A 129 -15.99 -4.32 -17.88
C VAL A 129 -17.34 -3.76 -17.45
N ILE A 130 -17.46 -3.30 -16.19
CA ILE A 130 -18.73 -2.81 -15.62
C ILE A 130 -19.20 -1.53 -16.35
N PHE A 131 -18.28 -0.60 -16.60
CA PHE A 131 -18.57 0.68 -17.27
C PHE A 131 -18.16 0.64 -18.75
N SER A 132 -18.37 -0.50 -19.41
CA SER A 132 -18.23 -0.60 -20.86
C SER A 132 -19.16 0.40 -21.56
N GLN A 133 -18.86 0.76 -22.81
CA GLN A 133 -19.68 1.73 -23.55
C GLN A 133 -21.13 1.30 -23.65
N GLU A 134 -21.39 0.00 -23.77
CA GLU A 134 -22.76 -0.54 -23.79
C GLU A 134 -23.51 -0.27 -22.48
N ASN A 135 -22.85 -0.51 -21.34
CA ASN A 135 -23.44 -0.28 -20.02
C ASN A 135 -23.60 1.21 -19.73
N LEU A 136 -22.64 2.05 -20.17
CA LEU A 136 -22.77 3.50 -20.06
C LEU A 136 -23.95 4.03 -20.87
N ASN A 137 -24.20 3.49 -22.07
CA ASN A 137 -25.38 3.86 -22.87
C ASN A 137 -26.71 3.48 -22.18
N LYS A 138 -26.75 2.31 -21.50
CA LYS A 138 -27.93 1.91 -20.70
C LYS A 138 -28.14 2.84 -19.50
N ILE A 139 -27.07 3.23 -18.84
CA ILE A 139 -27.10 4.19 -17.71
C ILE A 139 -27.57 5.56 -18.21
N GLU A 140 -27.08 6.01 -19.38
CA GLU A 140 -27.48 7.27 -19.98
C GLU A 140 -28.97 7.30 -20.32
N ALA A 141 -29.47 6.21 -20.88
CA ALA A 141 -30.88 6.07 -21.19
C ALA A 141 -31.80 6.08 -19.96
N ALA A 142 -31.31 5.52 -18.84
CA ALA A 142 -32.09 5.42 -17.60
C ALA A 142 -31.97 6.67 -16.70
N TYR A 143 -30.80 7.29 -16.65
CA TYR A 143 -30.47 8.32 -15.66
C TYR A 143 -29.96 9.64 -16.24
N GLY A 144 -29.78 9.71 -17.56
CA GLY A 144 -29.35 10.91 -18.29
C GLY A 144 -27.82 11.06 -18.40
N ALA A 145 -27.43 11.94 -19.33
CA ALA A 145 -26.05 12.21 -19.71
C ALA A 145 -25.19 12.77 -18.57
N ASP A 146 -25.77 13.50 -17.63
CA ASP A 146 -25.07 14.09 -16.48
C ASP A 146 -24.52 13.02 -15.54
N VAL A 147 -25.27 11.93 -15.35
CA VAL A 147 -24.85 10.80 -14.53
C VAL A 147 -23.68 10.06 -15.19
N VAL A 148 -23.75 9.83 -16.50
CA VAL A 148 -22.65 9.21 -17.26
C VAL A 148 -21.40 10.09 -17.23
N SER A 149 -21.54 11.41 -17.36
CA SER A 149 -20.43 12.35 -17.24
C SER A 149 -19.79 12.26 -15.85
N ALA A 150 -20.59 12.22 -14.79
CA ALA A 150 -20.11 12.07 -13.41
C ALA A 150 -19.34 10.76 -13.20
N ILE A 151 -19.84 9.64 -13.74
CA ILE A 151 -19.16 8.35 -13.71
C ILE A 151 -17.81 8.41 -14.44
N LYS A 152 -17.79 8.96 -15.64
CA LYS A 152 -16.55 9.11 -16.43
C LYS A 152 -15.52 9.99 -15.71
N ASP A 153 -15.93 11.07 -15.07
CA ASP A 153 -15.05 11.94 -14.30
C ASP A 153 -14.48 11.22 -13.06
N MET A 154 -15.31 10.45 -12.38
CA MET A 154 -14.87 9.62 -11.26
C MET A 154 -13.85 8.57 -11.70
N LEU A 155 -14.13 7.81 -12.76
CA LEU A 155 -13.23 6.79 -13.29
C LEU A 155 -11.89 7.39 -13.74
N TYR A 156 -11.94 8.55 -14.40
CA TYR A 156 -10.73 9.27 -14.79
C TYR A 156 -9.88 9.64 -13.57
N ARG A 157 -10.51 10.20 -12.53
CA ARG A 157 -9.82 10.58 -11.29
C ARG A 157 -9.21 9.37 -10.57
N ILE A 158 -9.90 8.25 -10.55
CA ILE A 158 -9.37 7.00 -9.97
C ILE A 158 -8.15 6.51 -10.76
N LYS A 159 -8.21 6.54 -12.09
CA LYS A 159 -7.13 6.07 -12.97
C LYS A 159 -5.90 6.98 -12.93
N THR A 160 -6.08 8.28 -12.83
CA THR A 160 -5.01 9.27 -13.03
C THR A 160 -4.61 10.04 -11.77
N GLY A 161 -5.42 10.00 -10.71
CA GLY A 161 -5.29 10.88 -9.54
C GLY A 161 -5.64 12.34 -9.80
N GLN A 162 -6.06 12.71 -11.02
CA GLN A 162 -6.33 14.09 -11.46
C GLN A 162 -7.79 14.28 -11.82
N ASN A 163 -8.26 15.53 -11.78
CA ASN A 163 -9.59 15.88 -12.26
C ASN A 163 -9.60 15.89 -13.80
N ARG A 164 -10.70 15.40 -14.39
CA ARG A 164 -10.89 15.46 -15.83
C ARG A 164 -10.99 16.92 -16.29
N PRO A 165 -10.30 17.32 -17.38
CA PRO A 165 -10.25 18.72 -17.81
C PRO A 165 -11.60 19.37 -18.18
N SER A 166 -12.67 18.56 -18.39
CA SER A 166 -13.99 19.01 -18.87
C SER A 166 -15.15 18.80 -17.88
N GLY A 167 -14.88 18.47 -16.62
CA GLY A 167 -15.94 18.11 -15.67
C GLY A 167 -16.13 19.11 -14.54
N GLN A 168 -16.91 20.18 -14.74
CA GLN A 168 -17.40 21.03 -13.64
C GLN A 168 -18.94 20.91 -13.52
N ASN A 169 -19.43 19.76 -13.04
CA ASN A 169 -20.83 19.60 -12.70
C ASN A 169 -21.04 19.56 -11.18
N ALA A 170 -22.05 20.26 -10.67
CA ALA A 170 -22.39 20.30 -9.23
C ALA A 170 -22.70 18.91 -8.66
N LEU A 171 -23.20 17.98 -9.48
CA LEU A 171 -23.42 16.56 -9.12
C LEU A 171 -22.10 15.82 -8.92
N VAL A 172 -21.09 16.08 -9.75
CA VAL A 172 -19.73 15.52 -9.61
C VAL A 172 -19.11 15.95 -8.28
N ASN A 173 -19.22 17.23 -7.94
CA ASN A 173 -18.70 17.76 -6.69
C ASN A 173 -19.42 17.18 -5.47
N LYS A 174 -20.73 16.99 -5.52
CA LYS A 174 -21.49 16.32 -4.44
C LYS A 174 -21.09 14.85 -4.30
N PHE A 175 -20.93 14.14 -5.42
CA PHE A 175 -20.54 12.73 -5.40
C PHE A 175 -19.09 12.54 -4.97
N LEU A 176 -18.17 13.40 -5.41
CA LEU A 176 -16.77 13.40 -5.01
C LEU A 176 -16.59 13.78 -3.53
N ASN A 177 -17.37 14.71 -3.01
CA ASN A 177 -17.39 15.02 -1.57
C ASN A 177 -17.95 13.86 -0.74
N TYR A 178 -18.92 13.12 -1.27
CA TYR A 178 -19.41 11.88 -0.65
C TYR A 178 -18.34 10.78 -0.63
N LEU A 179 -17.55 10.63 -1.72
CA LEU A 179 -16.44 9.67 -1.81
C LEU A 179 -15.23 10.04 -0.94
N ASN A 180 -15.00 11.31 -0.65
CA ASN A 180 -13.92 11.76 0.23
C ASN A 180 -14.17 11.51 1.72
N GLY A 181 -15.39 11.13 2.10
CA GLY A 181 -15.68 10.68 3.46
C GLY A 181 -15.24 9.22 3.67
N SER A 182 -14.73 8.91 4.86
CA SER A 182 -14.20 7.58 5.23
C SER A 182 -15.18 6.40 5.03
N VAL A 183 -16.47 6.68 4.92
CA VAL A 183 -17.53 5.69 4.61
C VAL A 183 -17.53 5.30 3.13
N ALA A 184 -17.10 6.18 2.24
CA ALA A 184 -17.12 5.96 0.81
C ALA A 184 -16.08 4.93 0.35
N ALA A 185 -14.93 4.86 0.99
CA ALA A 185 -13.93 3.83 0.66
C ALA A 185 -14.49 2.41 0.89
N THR A 186 -15.24 2.21 1.96
CA THR A 186 -15.84 0.90 2.29
C THR A 186 -17.03 0.57 1.38
N MET A 187 -17.84 1.57 1.00
CA MET A 187 -18.95 1.40 0.03
C MET A 187 -18.45 1.21 -1.40
N PHE A 188 -17.33 1.81 -1.77
CA PHE A 188 -16.76 1.67 -3.10
C PHE A 188 -16.34 0.22 -3.40
N PHE A 189 -15.87 -0.53 -2.40
CA PHE A 189 -15.61 -1.96 -2.53
C PHE A 189 -16.88 -2.81 -2.65
N ASN A 190 -18.04 -2.26 -2.27
CA ASN A 190 -19.34 -2.91 -2.45
C ASN A 190 -20.11 -2.48 -3.71
N ILE A 191 -19.57 -1.56 -4.51
CA ILE A 191 -20.21 -1.10 -5.78
C ILE A 191 -20.46 -2.26 -6.75
N ARG A 192 -19.60 -3.29 -6.77
CA ARG A 192 -19.84 -4.50 -7.56
C ARG A 192 -21.22 -5.11 -7.24
N SER A 193 -21.58 -5.22 -5.97
CA SER A 193 -22.88 -5.74 -5.55
C SER A 193 -24.03 -4.77 -5.86
N ALA A 194 -23.84 -3.46 -5.67
CA ALA A 194 -24.89 -2.48 -5.87
C ALA A 194 -25.21 -2.24 -7.37
N VAL A 195 -24.17 -2.17 -8.22
CA VAL A 195 -24.34 -2.00 -9.67
C VAL A 195 -24.89 -3.27 -10.31
N LEU A 196 -24.42 -4.47 -9.90
CA LEU A 196 -24.96 -5.74 -10.39
C LEU A 196 -26.42 -5.95 -9.96
N GLN A 197 -26.79 -5.53 -8.73
CA GLN A 197 -28.19 -5.58 -8.28
C GLN A 197 -29.08 -4.61 -9.04
N GLN A 198 -28.61 -3.40 -9.35
CA GLN A 198 -29.39 -2.46 -10.15
C GLN A 198 -29.51 -2.86 -11.64
N MET A 199 -28.44 -3.45 -12.21
CA MET A 199 -28.51 -4.01 -13.55
C MET A 199 -29.45 -5.22 -13.65
N SER A 200 -29.57 -6.01 -12.59
CA SER A 200 -30.54 -7.10 -12.46
C SER A 200 -31.97 -6.62 -12.42
N LEU A 201 -32.25 -5.45 -11.82
CA LEU A 201 -33.59 -4.85 -11.75
C LEU A 201 -34.06 -4.23 -13.08
N VAL A 202 -33.14 -3.90 -13.99
CA VAL A 202 -33.45 -3.32 -15.31
C VAL A 202 -33.73 -4.41 -16.37
N ASN A 203 -33.41 -5.68 -16.06
CA ASN A 203 -33.64 -6.82 -16.97
C ASN A 203 -34.96 -7.58 -16.67
N PHE A 204 -35.84 -7.04 -15.83
CA PHE A 204 -37.22 -7.42 -15.63
C PHE A 204 -38.12 -6.25 -16.06
#